data_d7d3e2ecb1f35f3827a037ce74bc6a57
#
_entry.id   d7d3e2ecb1f35f3827a037ce74bc6a57
#
_cell.length_a   1.000
_cell.length_b   1.000
_cell.length_c   1.000
_cell.angle_alpha   90.00
_cell.angle_beta   90.00
_cell.angle_gamma   90.00
#
_symmetry.space_group_name_H-M   'P 1'
#
loop_
_entity.id
_entity.type
_entity.pdbx_description
1 polymer ?
#
loop_
_entity_poly.entity_id
_entity_poly.type
_entity_poly.pdbx_seq_one_letter_code
_entity_poly.pdbx_strand_id
1 'polypeptide(L)'
;CYEINGELLLIDCGVLFPEDDHPGVDLLLPHLDYLDDDKLSRVKALLLTHGHEDHIGAVPFLLKRRPDIPVYGSKLTLALVEAKLKEHRIRNYDLRVVREGDTAEIGEEFDVEFVAVNHSIPDALAIYVKTDAGSILNTGDFKMDQLPIDGRITDLRAFAKLGEEGVDVFMVDSTNAEVPGFVRSERDLAPAIEQTFDQATQKLIVATFASHVHRVQQAVDAAVRHGR
;
A
#
# COMPACT_ATOMS: atom_id res chain seq x y z
N CYS A 1 8.92 -1.13 11.71
CA CYS A 1 10.39 -1.12 11.74
C CYS A 1 10.88 -2.42 12.35
N TYR A 2 11.81 -3.07 11.67
CA TYR A 2 12.47 -4.31 12.11
C TYR A 2 13.95 -4.04 12.28
N GLU A 3 14.54 -4.56 13.35
CA GLU A 3 15.97 -4.39 13.65
C GLU A 3 16.60 -5.77 13.90
N ILE A 4 17.63 -6.09 13.11
CA ILE A 4 18.41 -7.31 13.20
C ILE A 4 19.89 -6.94 13.13
N ASN A 5 20.70 -7.36 14.08
CA ASN A 5 22.15 -7.15 14.13
C ASN A 5 22.59 -5.69 13.88
N GLY A 6 21.72 -4.73 14.23
CA GLY A 6 21.98 -3.30 14.02
C GLY A 6 21.55 -2.75 12.67
N GLU A 7 21.05 -3.56 11.75
CA GLU A 7 20.41 -3.10 10.50
C GLU A 7 18.91 -2.91 10.72
N LEU A 8 18.33 -1.89 10.11
CA LEU A 8 16.91 -1.58 10.20
C LEU A 8 16.24 -1.67 8.83
N LEU A 9 15.04 -2.28 8.82
CA LEU A 9 14.15 -2.34 7.67
C LEU A 9 12.82 -1.68 8.03
N LEU A 10 12.31 -0.81 7.16
CA LEU A 10 11.00 -0.19 7.33
C LEU A 10 10.00 -0.82 6.35
N ILE A 11 8.77 -1.08 6.82
CA ILE A 11 7.63 -1.41 5.97
C ILE A 11 6.56 -0.34 6.20
N ASP A 12 6.17 0.31 5.13
CA ASP A 12 5.26 1.45 5.05
C ASP A 12 5.69 2.67 5.88
N CYS A 13 5.27 3.83 5.45
CA CYS A 13 5.50 5.10 6.12
C CYS A 13 4.34 6.04 5.78
N GLY A 14 3.21 5.81 6.43
CA GLY A 14 1.95 6.47 6.16
C GLY A 14 1.63 7.62 7.12
N VAL A 15 0.47 8.23 6.89
CA VAL A 15 -0.11 9.27 7.74
C VAL A 15 -1.48 8.82 8.24
N LEU A 16 -1.95 9.44 9.33
CA LEU A 16 -3.35 9.41 9.70
C LEU A 16 -3.99 10.76 9.38
N PHE A 17 -5.28 10.74 9.11
CA PHE A 17 -6.07 11.94 8.93
C PHE A 17 -6.59 12.41 10.28
N PRO A 18 -6.61 13.75 10.53
CA PRO A 18 -7.14 14.29 11.76
C PRO A 18 -8.66 14.06 11.86
N GLU A 19 -9.12 13.84 13.08
CA GLU A 19 -10.53 13.79 13.43
C GLU A 19 -11.01 15.15 13.97
N ASP A 20 -12.28 15.25 14.37
CA ASP A 20 -12.92 16.51 14.82
C ASP A 20 -12.23 17.12 16.06
N ASP A 21 -11.51 16.33 16.85
CA ASP A 21 -10.75 16.77 18.02
C ASP A 21 -9.34 17.34 17.69
N HIS A 22 -8.97 17.37 16.39
CA HIS A 22 -7.69 17.92 15.91
C HIS A 22 -7.88 19.19 15.04
N PRO A 23 -8.48 20.29 15.56
CA PRO A 23 -8.77 21.46 14.75
C PRO A 23 -7.48 22.14 14.26
N GLY A 24 -7.41 22.39 12.94
CA GLY A 24 -6.26 23.05 12.32
C GLY A 24 -5.04 22.15 12.07
N VAL A 25 -5.21 20.85 12.20
CA VAL A 25 -4.21 19.84 11.84
C VAL A 25 -4.60 19.25 10.48
N ASP A 26 -3.66 19.22 9.53
CA ASP A 26 -3.88 18.65 8.21
C ASP A 26 -3.55 17.16 8.14
N LEU A 27 -2.49 16.73 8.84
CA LEU A 27 -1.98 15.35 8.83
C LEU A 27 -1.42 14.98 10.19
N LEU A 28 -1.58 13.73 10.59
CA LEU A 28 -0.91 13.13 11.73
C LEU A 28 0.23 12.25 11.23
N LEU A 29 1.45 12.63 11.53
CA LEU A 29 2.65 11.89 11.15
C LEU A 29 3.00 10.81 12.18
N PRO A 30 3.63 9.71 11.77
CA PRO A 30 4.20 8.76 12.71
C PRO A 30 5.27 9.45 13.56
N HIS A 31 5.37 9.03 14.82
CA HIS A 31 6.38 9.56 15.74
C HIS A 31 7.76 9.02 15.36
N LEU A 32 8.45 9.75 14.50
CA LEU A 32 9.76 9.36 13.94
C LEU A 32 10.94 9.56 14.92
N ASP A 33 10.72 10.01 16.15
CA ASP A 33 11.78 10.21 17.14
C ASP A 33 12.42 8.88 17.59
N TYR A 34 11.69 7.75 17.43
CA TYR A 34 12.30 6.44 17.58
C TYR A 34 13.48 6.23 16.64
N LEU A 35 13.37 6.76 15.42
CA LEU A 35 14.43 6.80 14.41
C LEU A 35 15.29 8.05 14.65
N ASP A 36 16.03 8.08 15.77
CA ASP A 36 17.09 9.06 15.98
C ASP A 36 18.14 8.98 14.86
N ASP A 37 19.09 9.90 14.85
CA ASP A 37 20.08 9.98 13.75
C ASP A 37 20.95 8.72 13.66
N ASP A 38 21.24 8.05 14.79
CA ASP A 38 21.97 6.79 14.80
C ASP A 38 21.16 5.67 14.14
N LYS A 39 19.93 5.43 14.60
CA LYS A 39 19.05 4.39 14.01
C LYS A 39 18.72 4.71 12.57
N LEU A 40 18.43 5.96 12.26
CA LEU A 40 18.12 6.38 10.90
C LEU A 40 19.30 6.10 9.95
N SER A 41 20.54 6.24 10.44
CA SER A 41 21.75 5.91 9.67
C SER A 41 21.86 4.41 9.33
N ARG A 42 21.20 3.55 10.09
CA ARG A 42 21.23 2.09 9.96
C ARG A 42 20.06 1.54 9.14
N VAL A 43 19.10 2.40 8.72
CA VAL A 43 18.00 1.99 7.84
C VAL A 43 18.55 1.61 6.46
N LYS A 44 18.29 0.38 6.06
CA LYS A 44 18.76 -0.18 4.77
C LYS A 44 17.77 0.04 3.63
N ALA A 45 16.47 0.01 3.93
CA ALA A 45 15.41 0.29 2.95
C ALA A 45 14.09 0.65 3.62
N LEU A 46 13.21 1.26 2.83
CA LEU A 46 11.78 1.35 3.04
C LEU A 46 11.08 0.50 1.99
N LEU A 47 10.25 -0.44 2.41
CA LEU A 47 9.41 -1.26 1.55
C LEU A 47 7.97 -0.76 1.63
N LEU A 48 7.31 -0.61 0.49
CA LEU A 48 5.94 -0.11 0.43
C LEU A 48 5.00 -1.20 -0.08
N THR A 49 3.96 -1.47 0.69
CA THR A 49 2.94 -2.46 0.35
C THR A 49 2.06 -1.98 -0.80
N HIS A 50 1.57 -0.74 -0.74
CA HIS A 50 0.71 -0.14 -1.75
C HIS A 50 0.65 1.40 -1.64
N GLY A 51 -0.08 2.05 -2.53
CA GLY A 51 -0.04 3.50 -2.73
C GLY A 51 -1.07 4.34 -1.97
N HIS A 52 -1.74 3.82 -0.93
CA HIS A 52 -2.64 4.62 -0.11
C HIS A 52 -1.89 5.57 0.83
N GLU A 53 -2.53 6.68 1.22
CA GLU A 53 -1.92 7.73 2.03
C GLU A 53 -1.46 7.26 3.40
N ASP A 54 -2.24 6.40 4.03
CA ASP A 54 -1.94 5.78 5.31
C ASP A 54 -0.78 4.78 5.25
N HIS A 55 -0.23 4.53 4.06
CA HIS A 55 0.96 3.71 3.82
C HIS A 55 2.13 4.49 3.23
N ILE A 56 1.89 5.56 2.45
CA ILE A 56 2.97 6.32 1.79
C ILE A 56 3.03 7.81 2.18
N GLY A 57 2.04 8.34 2.88
CA GLY A 57 1.90 9.78 3.08
C GLY A 57 3.04 10.43 3.84
N ALA A 58 3.72 9.70 4.72
CA ALA A 58 4.85 10.22 5.48
C ALA A 58 6.22 9.98 4.82
N VAL A 59 6.29 9.30 3.67
CA VAL A 59 7.55 9.06 2.93
C VAL A 59 8.33 10.35 2.66
N PRO A 60 7.72 11.48 2.23
CA PRO A 60 8.46 12.71 2.03
C PRO A 60 9.13 13.25 3.31
N PHE A 61 8.50 13.06 4.45
CA PHE A 61 9.05 13.52 5.74
C PHE A 61 10.25 12.67 6.18
N LEU A 62 10.19 11.36 5.94
CA LEU A 62 11.32 10.46 6.16
C LEU A 62 12.50 10.82 5.23
N LEU A 63 12.25 10.97 3.91
CA LEU A 63 13.27 11.24 2.92
C LEU A 63 13.84 12.66 2.99
N LYS A 64 13.17 13.61 3.64
CA LYS A 64 13.79 14.90 4.01
C LYS A 64 14.94 14.73 5.00
N ARG A 65 14.86 13.73 5.88
CA ARG A 65 15.93 13.42 6.85
C ARG A 65 17.01 12.53 6.23
N ARG A 66 16.62 11.56 5.40
CA ARG A 66 17.52 10.58 4.79
C ARG A 66 17.12 10.31 3.32
N PRO A 67 17.53 11.14 2.38
CA PRO A 67 17.15 11.03 0.97
C PRO A 67 17.78 9.83 0.24
N ASP A 68 18.78 9.22 0.82
CA ASP A 68 19.53 8.08 0.30
C ASP A 68 18.95 6.71 0.68
N ILE A 69 17.86 6.66 1.49
CA ILE A 69 17.18 5.41 1.79
C ILE A 69 16.54 4.88 0.50
N PRO A 70 16.90 3.66 0.04
CA PRO A 70 16.21 3.03 -1.09
C PRO A 70 14.75 2.74 -0.74
N VAL A 71 13.83 3.10 -1.63
CA VAL A 71 12.40 2.85 -1.47
C VAL A 71 11.95 1.84 -2.50
N TYR A 72 11.49 0.68 -2.06
CA TYR A 72 10.98 -0.38 -2.91
C TYR A 72 9.45 -0.35 -2.91
N GLY A 73 8.87 -0.56 -4.07
CA GLY A 73 7.41 -0.64 -4.22
C GLY A 73 7.00 -0.96 -5.64
N SER A 74 5.70 -1.23 -5.84
CA SER A 74 5.16 -1.44 -7.17
C SER A 74 5.26 -0.16 -8.02
N LYS A 75 5.13 -0.33 -9.33
CA LYS A 75 5.23 0.78 -10.28
C LYS A 75 4.23 1.91 -9.97
N LEU A 76 2.98 1.57 -9.67
CA LEU A 76 1.95 2.57 -9.34
C LEU A 76 2.24 3.23 -7.99
N THR A 77 2.58 2.44 -6.98
CA THR A 77 2.93 2.95 -5.64
C THR A 77 4.07 3.97 -5.72
N LEU A 78 5.15 3.63 -6.43
CA LEU A 78 6.28 4.54 -6.58
C LEU A 78 5.97 5.76 -7.45
N ALA A 79 5.07 5.67 -8.43
CA ALA A 79 4.63 6.84 -9.18
C ALA A 79 3.86 7.84 -8.28
N LEU A 80 3.04 7.35 -7.35
CA LEU A 80 2.35 8.18 -6.37
C LEU A 80 3.35 8.81 -5.38
N VAL A 81 4.31 8.02 -4.88
CA VAL A 81 5.41 8.53 -4.04
C VAL A 81 6.20 9.61 -4.76
N GLU A 82 6.57 9.37 -6.02
CA GLU A 82 7.34 10.36 -6.81
C GLU A 82 6.58 11.69 -6.97
N ALA A 83 5.26 11.63 -7.18
CA ALA A 83 4.42 12.83 -7.24
C ALA A 83 4.50 13.63 -5.93
N LYS A 84 4.40 12.94 -4.78
CA LYS A 84 4.54 13.56 -3.46
C LYS A 84 5.94 14.13 -3.21
N LEU A 85 6.98 13.41 -3.59
CA LEU A 85 8.35 13.91 -3.45
C LEU A 85 8.56 15.19 -4.26
N LYS A 86 8.00 15.29 -5.47
CA LYS A 86 8.03 16.50 -6.30
C LYS A 86 7.27 17.67 -5.63
N GLU A 87 6.09 17.42 -5.07
CA GLU A 87 5.32 18.40 -4.32
C GLU A 87 6.11 18.94 -3.12
N HIS A 88 6.78 18.05 -2.38
CA HIS A 88 7.65 18.40 -1.26
C HIS A 88 9.04 18.94 -1.69
N ARG A 89 9.29 19.10 -3.00
CA ARG A 89 10.55 19.60 -3.59
C ARG A 89 11.78 18.76 -3.26
N ILE A 90 11.59 17.48 -3.01
CA ILE A 90 12.67 16.50 -2.85
C ILE A 90 13.08 16.03 -4.24
N ARG A 91 14.37 16.13 -4.57
CA ARG A 91 14.90 15.83 -5.91
C ARG A 91 15.82 14.61 -5.93
N ASN A 92 16.47 14.32 -4.81
CA ASN A 92 17.38 13.19 -4.68
C ASN A 92 16.63 12.09 -3.93
N TYR A 93 16.41 10.96 -4.57
CA TYR A 93 15.78 9.77 -4.01
C TYR A 93 16.16 8.53 -4.82
N ASP A 94 16.08 7.37 -4.21
CA ASP A 94 16.33 6.08 -4.85
C ASP A 94 15.01 5.26 -4.80
N LEU A 95 14.27 5.23 -5.91
CA LEU A 95 13.02 4.47 -6.06
C LEU A 95 13.28 3.21 -6.88
N ARG A 96 13.04 2.04 -6.30
CA ARG A 96 13.29 0.73 -6.90
C ARG A 96 11.98 0.00 -7.14
N VAL A 97 11.61 -0.15 -8.41
CA VAL A 97 10.38 -0.83 -8.81
C VAL A 97 10.53 -2.33 -8.61
N VAL A 98 9.57 -2.92 -7.91
CA VAL A 98 9.42 -4.37 -7.73
C VAL A 98 8.05 -4.83 -8.21
N ARG A 99 7.93 -6.13 -8.47
CA ARG A 99 6.71 -6.81 -8.89
C ARG A 99 6.46 -8.01 -8.00
N GLU A 100 5.27 -8.55 -8.11
CA GLU A 100 4.96 -9.86 -7.53
C GLU A 100 5.95 -10.93 -7.98
N GLY A 101 6.43 -11.74 -7.04
CA GLY A 101 7.41 -12.79 -7.26
C GLY A 101 8.87 -12.31 -7.29
N ASP A 102 9.11 -10.98 -7.30
CA ASP A 102 10.47 -10.46 -7.17
C ASP A 102 10.98 -10.71 -5.75
N THR A 103 12.32 -10.89 -5.67
CA THR A 103 13.05 -10.99 -4.41
C THR A 103 14.14 -9.92 -4.35
N ALA A 104 14.53 -9.51 -3.15
CA ALA A 104 15.61 -8.56 -2.92
C ALA A 104 16.40 -8.91 -1.66
N GLU A 105 17.71 -8.90 -1.76
CA GLU A 105 18.60 -8.90 -0.60
C GLU A 105 18.83 -7.46 -0.16
N ILE A 106 18.54 -7.15 1.10
CA ILE A 106 18.59 -5.80 1.65
C ILE A 106 19.51 -5.77 2.87
N GLY A 107 20.58 -5.01 2.77
CA GLY A 107 21.65 -5.07 3.76
C GLY A 107 22.31 -6.46 3.76
N GLU A 108 22.75 -6.89 4.93
CA GLU A 108 23.33 -8.22 5.12
C GLU A 108 22.34 -9.18 5.80
N GLU A 109 21.20 -8.66 6.30
CA GLU A 109 20.32 -9.36 7.22
C GLU A 109 18.93 -9.71 6.65
N PHE A 110 18.48 -9.09 5.53
CA PHE A 110 17.11 -9.22 5.10
C PHE A 110 16.98 -9.79 3.68
N ASP A 111 16.38 -10.98 3.58
CA ASP A 111 15.89 -11.52 2.31
C ASP A 111 14.40 -11.22 2.19
N VAL A 112 14.01 -10.54 1.12
CA VAL A 112 12.63 -10.06 0.93
C VAL A 112 12.01 -10.70 -0.31
N GLU A 113 10.74 -11.15 -0.20
CA GLU A 113 9.91 -11.60 -1.31
C GLU A 113 8.62 -10.75 -1.35
N PHE A 114 8.21 -10.34 -2.55
CA PHE A 114 7.00 -9.55 -2.79
C PHE A 114 5.89 -10.42 -3.37
N VAL A 115 4.75 -10.49 -2.68
CA VAL A 115 3.63 -11.37 -3.02
C VAL A 115 2.42 -10.55 -3.43
N ALA A 116 1.74 -10.95 -4.52
CA ALA A 116 0.53 -10.25 -4.97
C ALA A 116 -0.60 -10.34 -3.95
N VAL A 117 -1.23 -9.20 -3.65
CA VAL A 117 -2.50 -9.14 -2.93
C VAL A 117 -3.50 -8.28 -3.71
N ASN A 118 -4.78 -8.63 -3.60
CA ASN A 118 -5.85 -7.79 -4.13
C ASN A 118 -6.25 -6.73 -3.10
N HIS A 119 -6.40 -5.50 -3.57
CA HIS A 119 -6.87 -4.39 -2.74
C HIS A 119 -7.69 -3.39 -3.59
N SER A 120 -8.13 -2.27 -3.02
CA SER A 120 -8.89 -1.23 -3.72
C SER A 120 -8.03 -0.37 -4.67
N ILE A 121 -6.73 -0.53 -4.62
CA ILE A 121 -5.73 0.09 -5.51
C ILE A 121 -4.94 -0.99 -6.24
N PRO A 122 -4.59 -0.81 -7.54
CA PRO A 122 -3.76 -1.76 -8.27
C PRO A 122 -2.37 -1.96 -7.66
N ASP A 123 -1.75 -3.08 -8.01
CA ASP A 123 -0.35 -3.41 -7.71
C ASP A 123 0.00 -3.51 -6.21
N ALA A 124 -0.97 -3.75 -5.32
CA ALA A 124 -0.70 -3.97 -3.91
C ALA A 124 0.11 -5.26 -3.68
N LEU A 125 1.02 -5.23 -2.71
CA LEU A 125 1.96 -6.31 -2.39
C LEU A 125 1.92 -6.63 -0.90
N ALA A 126 1.89 -7.91 -0.56
CA ALA A 126 2.37 -8.40 0.72
C ALA A 126 3.89 -8.51 0.67
N ILE A 127 4.52 -8.39 1.83
CA ILE A 127 5.97 -8.41 1.98
C ILE A 127 6.34 -9.53 2.95
N TYR A 128 7.09 -10.51 2.45
CA TYR A 128 7.71 -11.54 3.26
C TYR A 128 9.18 -11.19 3.48
N VAL A 129 9.60 -11.20 4.73
CA VAL A 129 10.99 -10.91 5.14
C VAL A 129 11.52 -12.13 5.88
N LYS A 130 12.64 -12.66 5.40
CA LYS A 130 13.37 -13.75 6.03
C LYS A 130 14.69 -13.23 6.56
N THR A 131 15.06 -13.68 7.75
CA THR A 131 16.32 -13.36 8.44
C THR A 131 16.84 -14.60 9.15
N ASP A 132 18.07 -14.56 9.64
CA ASP A 132 18.61 -15.64 10.49
C ASP A 132 17.88 -15.76 11.84
N ALA A 133 17.19 -14.71 12.30
CA ALA A 133 16.44 -14.70 13.54
C ALA A 133 14.99 -15.19 13.39
N GLY A 134 14.49 -15.36 12.17
CA GLY A 134 13.13 -15.78 11.87
C GLY A 134 12.54 -15.04 10.68
N SER A 135 11.24 -15.25 10.44
CA SER A 135 10.53 -14.76 9.27
C SER A 135 9.28 -13.95 9.64
N ILE A 136 8.97 -12.97 8.82
CA ILE A 136 7.83 -12.08 9.00
C ILE A 136 7.05 -12.02 7.68
N LEU A 137 5.74 -12.21 7.74
CA LEU A 137 4.84 -11.96 6.61
C LEU A 137 3.89 -10.82 6.96
N ASN A 138 4.05 -9.69 6.26
CA ASN A 138 3.16 -8.54 6.35
C ASN A 138 2.27 -8.51 5.10
N THR A 139 0.95 -8.62 5.29
CA THR A 139 0.01 -8.65 4.16
C THR A 139 -0.18 -7.29 3.49
N GLY A 140 0.18 -6.18 4.15
CA GLY A 140 -0.40 -4.90 3.82
C GLY A 140 -1.93 -4.99 3.91
N ASP A 141 -2.62 -4.05 3.29
CA ASP A 141 -4.08 -4.11 3.16
C ASP A 141 -4.46 -5.05 2.03
N PHE A 142 -5.41 -5.94 2.29
CA PHE A 142 -5.87 -6.87 1.27
C PHE A 142 -7.35 -7.21 1.40
N LYS A 143 -7.90 -7.75 0.35
CA LYS A 143 -9.22 -8.39 0.36
C LYS A 143 -9.21 -9.68 -0.45
N MET A 144 -10.14 -10.58 -0.12
CA MET A 144 -10.28 -11.87 -0.79
C MET A 144 -11.31 -11.80 -1.93
N ASP A 145 -11.18 -10.80 -2.81
CA ASP A 145 -12.01 -10.69 -4.01
C ASP A 145 -11.55 -11.72 -5.05
N GLN A 146 -12.41 -12.69 -5.37
CA GLN A 146 -12.14 -13.73 -6.37
C GLN A 146 -12.50 -13.32 -7.80
N LEU A 147 -13.15 -12.17 -7.97
CA LEU A 147 -13.57 -11.61 -9.25
C LEU A 147 -13.16 -10.13 -9.36
N PRO A 148 -11.89 -9.80 -9.12
CA PRO A 148 -11.44 -8.41 -9.15
C PRO A 148 -11.58 -7.82 -10.56
N ILE A 149 -11.71 -6.50 -10.63
CA ILE A 149 -11.95 -5.78 -11.89
C ILE A 149 -10.73 -5.88 -12.80
N ASP A 150 -9.54 -5.80 -12.23
CA ASP A 150 -8.26 -5.87 -12.95
C ASP A 150 -7.77 -7.31 -13.20
N GLY A 151 -8.51 -8.31 -12.68
CA GLY A 151 -8.15 -9.72 -12.80
C GLY A 151 -7.03 -10.18 -11.87
N ARG A 152 -6.49 -9.28 -11.01
CA ARG A 152 -5.38 -9.59 -10.10
C ARG A 152 -5.91 -10.07 -8.75
N ILE A 153 -5.83 -11.36 -8.51
CA ILE A 153 -6.23 -12.00 -7.26
C ILE A 153 -5.06 -12.06 -6.26
N THR A 154 -5.37 -12.20 -4.98
CA THR A 154 -4.36 -12.52 -3.96
C THR A 154 -3.72 -13.89 -4.28
N ASP A 155 -2.39 -13.95 -4.32
CA ASP A 155 -1.64 -15.19 -4.62
C ASP A 155 -1.63 -16.16 -3.43
N LEU A 156 -2.74 -16.85 -3.25
CA LEU A 156 -2.88 -17.87 -2.19
C LEU A 156 -1.88 -19.01 -2.32
N ARG A 157 -1.32 -19.26 -3.52
CA ARG A 157 -0.32 -20.29 -3.70
C ARG A 157 1.00 -19.88 -3.06
N ALA A 158 1.42 -18.62 -3.25
CA ALA A 158 2.60 -18.08 -2.57
C ALA A 158 2.40 -18.09 -1.05
N PHE A 159 1.24 -17.64 -0.55
CA PHE A 159 0.92 -17.71 0.88
C PHE A 159 0.98 -19.14 1.43
N ALA A 160 0.43 -20.14 0.71
CA ALA A 160 0.47 -21.53 1.13
C ALA A 160 1.91 -22.05 1.21
N LYS A 161 2.76 -21.72 0.20
CA LYS A 161 4.18 -22.09 0.20
C LYS A 161 4.91 -21.51 1.41
N LEU A 162 4.73 -20.20 1.68
CA LEU A 162 5.33 -19.56 2.85
C LEU A 162 4.84 -20.18 4.16
N GLY A 163 3.55 -20.53 4.24
CA GLY A 163 2.99 -21.24 5.39
C GLY A 163 3.56 -22.63 5.59
N GLU A 164 3.87 -23.38 4.51
CA GLU A 164 4.54 -24.68 4.58
C GLU A 164 6.00 -24.54 5.03
N GLU A 165 6.70 -23.50 4.62
CA GLU A 165 8.06 -23.18 5.06
C GLU A 165 8.11 -22.73 6.53
N GLY A 166 7.01 -22.17 7.03
CA GLY A 166 6.85 -21.59 8.36
C GLY A 166 7.02 -20.09 8.38
N VAL A 167 6.14 -19.42 9.11
CA VAL A 167 6.16 -17.97 9.34
C VAL A 167 6.14 -17.72 10.84
N ASP A 168 7.16 -17.06 11.36
CA ASP A 168 7.28 -16.81 12.81
C ASP A 168 6.38 -15.67 13.27
N VAL A 169 6.24 -14.62 12.43
CA VAL A 169 5.37 -13.46 12.71
C VAL A 169 4.47 -13.19 11.51
N PHE A 170 3.17 -13.31 11.72
CA PHE A 170 2.17 -13.00 10.70
C PHE A 170 1.43 -11.69 11.06
N MET A 171 1.72 -10.63 10.33
CA MET A 171 1.08 -9.33 10.45
C MET A 171 0.01 -9.22 9.36
N VAL A 172 -1.23 -9.47 9.75
CA VAL A 172 -2.35 -9.57 8.84
C VAL A 172 -3.32 -8.39 9.01
N ASP A 173 -3.77 -7.81 7.89
CA ASP A 173 -4.88 -6.86 7.87
C ASP A 173 -6.11 -7.50 8.52
N SER A 174 -6.64 -6.84 9.53
CA SER A 174 -7.81 -7.28 10.29
C SER A 174 -8.96 -6.26 10.27
N THR A 175 -8.93 -5.34 9.32
CA THR A 175 -10.00 -4.35 9.10
C THR A 175 -11.32 -5.07 8.86
N ASN A 176 -12.35 -4.73 9.66
CA ASN A 176 -13.66 -5.39 9.67
C ASN A 176 -13.65 -6.88 10.05
N ALA A 177 -12.63 -7.39 10.73
CA ALA A 177 -12.54 -8.81 11.10
C ALA A 177 -13.72 -9.26 12.01
N GLU A 178 -14.30 -8.36 12.80
CA GLU A 178 -15.47 -8.61 13.63
C GLU A 178 -16.82 -8.44 12.90
N VAL A 179 -16.84 -7.95 11.65
CA VAL A 179 -18.08 -7.75 10.89
C VAL A 179 -18.53 -9.07 10.26
N PRO A 180 -19.70 -9.63 10.64
CA PRO A 180 -20.18 -10.87 10.07
C PRO A 180 -20.43 -10.79 8.56
N GLY A 181 -20.09 -11.86 7.83
CA GLY A 181 -20.33 -11.96 6.40
C GLY A 181 -19.05 -11.94 5.57
N PHE A 182 -19.17 -11.49 4.35
CA PHE A 182 -18.04 -11.35 3.42
C PHE A 182 -18.20 -10.10 2.55
N VAL A 183 -17.10 -9.53 2.11
CA VAL A 183 -17.08 -8.37 1.22
C VAL A 183 -17.44 -8.83 -0.20
N ARG A 184 -18.38 -8.14 -0.84
CA ARG A 184 -18.72 -8.39 -2.25
C ARG A 184 -17.62 -7.93 -3.17
N SER A 185 -17.55 -8.53 -4.36
CA SER A 185 -16.63 -8.08 -5.41
C SER A 185 -16.92 -6.64 -5.84
N GLU A 186 -15.88 -5.89 -6.16
CA GLU A 186 -16.02 -4.56 -6.77
C GLU A 186 -16.78 -4.64 -8.12
N ARG A 187 -16.75 -5.77 -8.80
CA ARG A 187 -17.51 -6.01 -10.03
C ARG A 187 -19.02 -5.92 -9.81
N ASP A 188 -19.50 -6.29 -8.61
CA ASP A 188 -20.94 -6.27 -8.28
C ASP A 188 -21.51 -4.85 -8.19
N LEU A 189 -20.65 -3.82 -8.15
CA LEU A 189 -21.08 -2.42 -8.15
C LEU A 189 -21.39 -1.88 -9.57
N ALA A 190 -20.88 -2.51 -10.62
CA ALA A 190 -21.04 -2.04 -11.97
C ALA A 190 -22.51 -1.86 -12.38
N PRO A 191 -23.46 -2.79 -12.08
CA PRO A 191 -24.87 -2.58 -12.40
C PRO A 191 -25.47 -1.37 -11.69
N ALA A 192 -25.13 -1.12 -10.43
CA ALA A 192 -25.66 0.02 -9.68
C ALA A 192 -25.12 1.36 -10.24
N ILE A 193 -23.85 1.38 -10.63
CA ILE A 193 -23.24 2.55 -11.28
C ILE A 193 -23.96 2.81 -12.63
N GLU A 194 -24.10 1.80 -13.49
CA GLU A 194 -24.81 1.92 -14.76
C GLU A 194 -26.24 2.45 -14.58
N GLN A 195 -27.00 1.86 -13.67
CA GLN A 195 -28.35 2.30 -13.38
C GLN A 195 -28.41 3.76 -12.91
N THR A 196 -27.44 4.20 -12.11
CA THR A 196 -27.35 5.58 -11.65
C THR A 196 -27.11 6.56 -12.83
N PHE A 197 -26.21 6.18 -13.74
CA PHE A 197 -25.97 6.99 -14.95
C PHE A 197 -27.15 7.01 -15.90
N ASP A 198 -27.84 5.87 -16.09
CA ASP A 198 -29.02 5.75 -16.95
C ASP A 198 -30.20 6.62 -16.47
N GLN A 199 -30.44 6.63 -15.14
CA GLN A 199 -31.54 7.39 -14.54
C GLN A 199 -31.26 8.89 -14.39
N ALA A 200 -30.00 9.33 -14.49
CA ALA A 200 -29.62 10.71 -14.30
C ALA A 200 -30.08 11.60 -15.48
N THR A 201 -31.00 12.52 -15.21
CA THR A 201 -31.51 13.49 -16.20
C THR A 201 -30.74 14.81 -16.21
N GLN A 202 -29.89 15.05 -15.20
CA GLN A 202 -29.11 16.27 -15.02
C GLN A 202 -27.65 15.91 -14.68
N LYS A 203 -26.88 16.88 -14.14
CA LYS A 203 -25.52 16.69 -13.70
C LYS A 203 -25.44 15.57 -12.65
N LEU A 204 -24.53 14.63 -12.85
CA LEU A 204 -24.17 13.60 -11.89
C LEU A 204 -22.86 13.97 -11.21
N ILE A 205 -22.83 13.92 -9.89
CA ILE A 205 -21.63 14.14 -9.06
C ILE A 205 -21.30 12.82 -8.40
N VAL A 206 -20.09 12.30 -8.67
CA VAL A 206 -19.56 11.10 -8.04
C VAL A 206 -18.51 11.49 -7.01
N ALA A 207 -18.73 11.12 -5.75
CA ALA A 207 -17.76 11.30 -4.68
C ALA A 207 -17.16 9.94 -4.31
N THR A 208 -15.84 9.87 -4.31
CA THR A 208 -15.08 8.67 -3.93
C THR A 208 -13.70 9.08 -3.43
N PHE A 209 -13.02 8.19 -2.73
CA PHE A 209 -11.60 8.38 -2.45
C PHE A 209 -10.80 8.39 -3.75
N ALA A 210 -9.92 9.37 -3.93
CA ALA A 210 -9.10 9.49 -5.13
C ALA A 210 -8.18 8.27 -5.34
N SER A 211 -7.76 7.65 -4.26
CA SER A 211 -6.91 6.45 -4.24
C SER A 211 -7.67 5.17 -4.62
N HIS A 212 -9.01 5.18 -4.64
CA HIS A 212 -9.82 4.03 -5.09
C HIS A 212 -9.90 4.00 -6.63
N VAL A 213 -8.76 3.71 -7.25
CA VAL A 213 -8.55 3.80 -8.70
C VAL A 213 -9.57 2.99 -9.50
N HIS A 214 -9.87 1.77 -9.06
CA HIS A 214 -10.84 0.89 -9.72
C HIS A 214 -12.24 1.51 -9.78
N ARG A 215 -12.69 2.17 -8.72
CA ARG A 215 -14.00 2.83 -8.68
C ARG A 215 -14.06 4.08 -9.54
N VAL A 216 -12.98 4.87 -9.54
CA VAL A 216 -12.85 6.01 -10.45
C VAL A 216 -12.95 5.54 -11.90
N GLN A 217 -12.25 4.46 -12.25
CA GLN A 217 -12.30 3.88 -13.60
C GLN A 217 -13.71 3.42 -13.98
N GLN A 218 -14.41 2.71 -13.09
CA GLN A 218 -15.81 2.30 -13.35
C GLN A 218 -16.74 3.48 -13.62
N ALA A 219 -16.59 4.57 -12.83
CA ALA A 219 -17.40 5.78 -13.01
C ALA A 219 -17.09 6.47 -14.36
N VAL A 220 -15.81 6.56 -14.74
CA VAL A 220 -15.39 7.12 -16.03
C VAL A 220 -15.92 6.28 -17.18
N ASP A 221 -15.80 4.95 -17.12
CA ASP A 221 -16.29 4.04 -18.15
C ASP A 221 -17.80 4.14 -18.32
N ALA A 222 -18.55 4.24 -17.22
CA ALA A 222 -19.99 4.47 -17.26
C ALA A 222 -20.32 5.83 -17.89
N ALA A 223 -19.62 6.89 -17.50
CA ALA A 223 -19.80 8.22 -18.08
C ALA A 223 -19.62 8.20 -19.61
N VAL A 224 -18.56 7.55 -20.10
CA VAL A 224 -18.29 7.40 -21.54
C VAL A 224 -19.41 6.63 -22.26
N ARG A 225 -19.88 5.51 -21.67
CA ARG A 225 -20.98 4.72 -22.26
C ARG A 225 -22.29 5.50 -22.36
N HIS A 226 -22.56 6.39 -21.41
CA HIS A 226 -23.76 7.24 -21.39
C HIS A 226 -23.56 8.62 -22.04
N GLY A 227 -22.42 8.84 -22.72
CA GLY A 227 -22.15 10.09 -23.45
C GLY A 227 -22.03 11.33 -22.55
N ARG A 228 -21.48 11.17 -21.36
CA ARG A 228 -21.36 12.21 -20.32
C ARG A 228 -19.90 12.52 -20.00
#